data_dd82ec6b80b02caa53ca9ad17a440309
#
_entry.id   dd82ec6b80b02caa53ca9ad17a440309
#
_cell.length_a   1.000
_cell.length_b   1.000
_cell.length_c   1.000
_cell.angle_alpha   90.00
_cell.angle_beta   90.00
_cell.angle_gamma   90.00
#
_symmetry.space_group_name_H-M   'P 1'
#
loop_
_entity.id
_entity.type
_entity.pdbx_description
1 polymer ?
#
loop_
_entity_poly.entity_id
_entity_poly.type
_entity_poly.pdbx_seq_one_letter_code
_entity_poly.pdbx_strand_id
1 'polypeptide(L)'
;LKDENNSLDDFTKYDIFEKWKKLQNFPTLGMFNALTKDYNEYLEDMQELSRILMDLQKYLSNYWMQMSKTQFHAIGNVLLKSRSDPKLNDPDSERFRHLVIDTFEEAYSSLFSSKEFAVAYNEVYSKQLDFVNCINKIVERNLNLLNIPTRTELDEVLKDLQEMKKTLRNIKNAYEKPERK
;
A
#
# COMPACT_ATOMS: atom_id res chain seq x y z
N LEU A 1 13.04 -11.09 -45.89
CA LEU A 1 12.73 -11.89 -44.67
C LEU A 1 13.24 -11.23 -43.38
N LYS A 2 13.10 -9.88 -43.26
CA LYS A 2 13.55 -9.18 -42.03
C LYS A 2 12.58 -8.07 -41.55
N ASP A 3 11.46 -7.86 -42.24
CA ASP A 3 10.55 -6.72 -41.98
C ASP A 3 9.14 -7.08 -41.49
N GLU A 4 8.84 -8.35 -41.20
CA GLU A 4 7.50 -8.76 -40.76
C GLU A 4 7.35 -8.94 -39.23
N ASN A 5 8.42 -8.87 -38.44
CA ASN A 5 8.36 -9.08 -36.98
C ASN A 5 8.19 -7.80 -36.16
N ASN A 6 8.13 -6.62 -36.81
CA ASN A 6 8.06 -5.34 -36.10
C ASN A 6 6.65 -4.75 -36.05
N SER A 7 5.63 -5.41 -36.58
CA SER A 7 4.26 -4.89 -36.61
C SER A 7 3.34 -5.43 -35.50
N LEU A 8 3.79 -6.43 -34.75
CA LEU A 8 2.97 -7.04 -33.67
C LEU A 8 3.24 -6.46 -32.28
N ASP A 9 4.39 -5.82 -32.07
CA ASP A 9 4.74 -5.21 -30.78
C ASP A 9 4.19 -3.79 -30.58
N ASP A 10 3.67 -3.15 -31.62
CA ASP A 10 3.11 -1.80 -31.57
C ASP A 10 1.61 -1.77 -31.18
N PHE A 11 0.98 -2.93 -31.01
CA PHE A 11 -0.30 -3.06 -30.33
C PHE A 11 -0.08 -3.12 -28.81
N THR A 12 0.54 -2.08 -28.28
CA THR A 12 0.62 -1.93 -26.84
C THR A 12 -0.79 -1.87 -26.27
N LYS A 13 -1.03 -2.60 -25.18
CA LYS A 13 -2.28 -2.64 -24.41
C LYS A 13 -2.92 -1.24 -24.20
N TYR A 14 -2.11 -0.18 -24.25
CA TYR A 14 -2.51 1.21 -24.16
C TYR A 14 -3.30 1.73 -25.39
N ASP A 15 -2.95 1.32 -26.61
CA ASP A 15 -3.63 1.82 -27.82
C ASP A 15 -5.03 1.22 -27.96
N ILE A 16 -5.21 -0.05 -27.60
CA ILE A 16 -6.53 -0.69 -27.55
C ILE A 16 -7.40 -0.03 -26.48
N PHE A 17 -6.82 0.28 -25.33
CA PHE A 17 -7.55 0.88 -24.21
C PHE A 17 -7.97 2.33 -24.52
N GLU A 18 -7.10 3.13 -25.14
CA GLU A 18 -7.43 4.47 -25.61
C GLU A 18 -8.48 4.47 -26.72
N LYS A 19 -8.42 3.50 -27.62
CA LYS A 19 -9.47 3.31 -28.65
C LYS A 19 -10.81 2.90 -28.03
N TRP A 20 -10.79 2.00 -27.01
CA TRP A 20 -11.98 1.64 -26.25
C TRP A 20 -12.57 2.83 -25.49
N LYS A 21 -11.72 3.66 -24.88
CA LYS A 21 -12.14 4.88 -24.20
C LYS A 21 -12.79 5.89 -25.14
N LYS A 22 -12.29 5.99 -26.37
CA LYS A 22 -12.90 6.82 -27.42
C LYS A 22 -14.23 6.25 -27.94
N LEU A 23 -14.41 4.93 -27.96
CA LEU A 23 -15.67 4.27 -28.32
C LEU A 23 -16.73 4.40 -27.22
N GLN A 24 -16.36 4.58 -25.97
CA GLN A 24 -17.28 4.79 -24.85
C GLN A 24 -17.81 6.22 -24.74
N ASN A 25 -17.23 7.18 -25.45
CA ASN A 25 -17.72 8.57 -25.52
C ASN A 25 -18.93 8.74 -26.46
N PHE A 26 -19.87 7.80 -26.43
CA PHE A 26 -21.19 8.07 -27.01
C PHE A 26 -21.92 9.09 -26.11
N PRO A 27 -22.53 10.15 -26.69
CA PRO A 27 -23.36 11.07 -25.92
C PRO A 27 -24.59 10.30 -25.41
N THR A 28 -24.47 9.76 -24.20
CA THR A 28 -25.59 9.10 -23.51
C THR A 28 -26.44 10.18 -22.86
N LEU A 29 -27.70 10.27 -23.27
CA LEU A 29 -28.69 11.19 -22.72
C LEU A 29 -29.38 10.55 -21.48
N GLY A 30 -29.47 11.30 -20.39
CA GLY A 30 -30.30 10.93 -19.24
C GLY A 30 -29.66 9.93 -18.24
N MET A 31 -30.43 8.97 -17.79
CA MET A 31 -30.06 8.01 -16.72
C MET A 31 -28.81 7.16 -17.08
N PHE A 32 -28.58 6.86 -18.35
CA PHE A 32 -27.40 6.14 -18.83
C PHE A 32 -26.10 6.95 -18.67
N ASN A 33 -26.17 8.28 -18.63
CA ASN A 33 -24.99 9.13 -18.44
C ASN A 33 -24.42 9.01 -17.00
N ALA A 34 -25.28 8.90 -16.01
CA ALA A 34 -24.86 8.67 -14.62
C ALA A 34 -24.19 7.29 -14.48
N LEU A 35 -24.82 6.24 -14.99
CA LEU A 35 -24.26 4.86 -14.95
C LEU A 35 -22.92 4.73 -15.68
N THR A 36 -22.77 5.38 -16.84
CA THR A 36 -21.50 5.36 -17.59
C THR A 36 -20.40 6.13 -16.87
N LYS A 37 -20.73 7.25 -16.19
CA LYS A 37 -19.79 8.01 -15.40
C LYS A 37 -19.27 7.17 -14.22
N ASP A 38 -20.17 6.58 -13.44
CA ASP A 38 -19.81 5.75 -12.27
C ASP A 38 -18.97 4.53 -12.70
N TYR A 39 -19.29 3.92 -13.83
CA TYR A 39 -18.51 2.82 -14.39
C TYR A 39 -17.10 3.25 -14.82
N ASN A 40 -16.97 4.40 -15.49
CA ASN A 40 -15.66 4.92 -15.89
C ASN A 40 -14.77 5.26 -14.68
N GLU A 41 -15.36 5.89 -13.67
CA GLU A 41 -14.66 6.18 -12.42
C GLU A 41 -14.23 4.90 -11.69
N TYR A 42 -15.05 3.85 -11.71
CA TYR A 42 -14.68 2.55 -11.18
C TYR A 42 -13.50 1.92 -11.95
N LEU A 43 -13.50 2.02 -13.28
CA LEU A 43 -12.39 1.54 -14.10
C LEU A 43 -11.09 2.30 -13.81
N GLU A 44 -11.16 3.62 -13.59
CA GLU A 44 -10.00 4.44 -13.22
C GLU A 44 -9.42 3.99 -11.87
N ASP A 45 -10.27 3.74 -10.87
CA ASP A 45 -9.84 3.21 -9.58
C ASP A 45 -9.18 1.83 -9.69
N MET A 46 -9.72 0.94 -10.53
CA MET A 46 -9.13 -0.38 -10.77
C MET A 46 -7.76 -0.29 -11.46
N GLN A 47 -7.58 0.67 -12.38
CA GLN A 47 -6.30 0.94 -13.01
C GLN A 47 -5.28 1.50 -12.03
N GLU A 48 -5.71 2.43 -11.17
CA GLU A 48 -4.87 2.98 -10.11
C GLU A 48 -4.43 1.87 -9.15
N LEU A 49 -5.35 1.02 -8.71
CA LEU A 49 -5.05 -0.13 -7.86
C LEU A 49 -4.03 -1.07 -8.51
N SER A 50 -4.23 -1.40 -9.79
CA SER A 50 -3.31 -2.26 -10.54
C SER A 50 -1.89 -1.67 -10.60
N ARG A 51 -1.76 -0.36 -10.81
CA ARG A 51 -0.48 0.34 -10.84
C ARG A 51 0.20 0.31 -9.47
N ILE A 52 -0.55 0.61 -8.40
CA ILE A 52 -0.04 0.55 -7.02
C ILE A 52 0.45 -0.87 -6.68
N LEU A 53 -0.27 -1.91 -7.08
CA LEU A 53 0.13 -3.30 -6.86
C LEU A 53 1.41 -3.67 -7.61
N MET A 54 1.57 -3.22 -8.85
CA MET A 54 2.81 -3.42 -9.60
C MET A 54 4.01 -2.72 -8.95
N ASP A 55 3.83 -1.48 -8.51
CA ASP A 55 4.84 -0.74 -7.78
C ASP A 55 5.19 -1.42 -6.46
N LEU A 56 4.19 -1.82 -5.69
CA LEU A 56 4.38 -2.52 -4.42
C LEU A 56 5.15 -3.82 -4.61
N GLN A 57 4.83 -4.60 -5.64
CA GLN A 57 5.56 -5.82 -5.97
C GLN A 57 7.03 -5.54 -6.29
N LYS A 58 7.31 -4.48 -7.07
CA LYS A 58 8.68 -4.06 -7.43
C LYS A 58 9.48 -3.69 -6.18
N TYR A 59 8.94 -2.84 -5.31
CA TYR A 59 9.63 -2.38 -4.10
C TYR A 59 9.79 -3.52 -3.08
N LEU A 60 8.76 -4.36 -2.93
CA LEU A 60 8.82 -5.53 -2.07
C LEU A 60 9.88 -6.54 -2.56
N SER A 61 10.01 -6.73 -3.87
CA SER A 61 11.07 -7.56 -4.46
C SER A 61 12.46 -7.02 -4.14
N ASN A 62 12.67 -5.70 -4.22
CA ASN A 62 13.94 -5.07 -3.85
C ASN A 62 14.25 -5.26 -2.35
N TYR A 63 13.27 -5.05 -1.49
CA TYR A 63 13.38 -5.29 -0.05
C TYR A 63 13.81 -6.73 0.25
N TRP A 64 13.10 -7.71 -0.30
CA TRP A 64 13.42 -9.13 -0.11
C TRP A 64 14.75 -9.55 -0.71
N MET A 65 15.15 -8.94 -1.82
CA MET A 65 16.47 -9.17 -2.41
C MET A 65 17.59 -8.73 -1.47
N GLN A 66 17.46 -7.58 -0.81
CA GLN A 66 18.45 -7.11 0.17
C GLN A 66 18.52 -8.05 1.38
N MET A 67 17.36 -8.44 1.93
CA MET A 67 17.26 -9.41 3.02
C MET A 67 17.93 -10.74 2.67
N SER A 68 17.60 -11.29 1.49
CA SER A 68 18.15 -12.57 1.01
C SER A 68 19.66 -12.51 0.79
N LYS A 69 20.17 -11.43 0.18
CA LYS A 69 21.62 -11.23 0.02
C LYS A 69 22.35 -11.24 1.36
N THR A 70 21.82 -10.52 2.36
CA THR A 70 22.38 -10.48 3.70
C THR A 70 22.37 -11.85 4.36
N GLN A 71 21.26 -12.59 4.24
CA GLN A 71 21.15 -13.95 4.76
C GLN A 71 22.19 -14.89 4.13
N PHE A 72 22.31 -14.91 2.81
CA PHE A 72 23.31 -15.76 2.12
C PHE A 72 24.74 -15.38 2.47
N HIS A 73 25.02 -14.07 2.63
CA HIS A 73 26.32 -13.60 3.06
C HIS A 73 26.63 -14.05 4.50
N ALA A 74 25.67 -13.93 5.42
CA ALA A 74 25.84 -14.41 6.79
C ALA A 74 26.09 -15.94 6.84
N ILE A 75 25.33 -16.73 6.10
CA ILE A 75 25.54 -18.19 5.98
C ILE A 75 26.95 -18.49 5.45
N GLY A 76 27.37 -17.79 4.39
CA GLY A 76 28.72 -17.94 3.83
C GLY A 76 29.81 -17.66 4.86
N ASN A 77 29.66 -16.60 5.64
CA ASN A 77 30.61 -16.23 6.71
C ASN A 77 30.65 -17.28 7.82
N VAL A 78 29.51 -17.82 8.25
CA VAL A 78 29.44 -18.91 9.22
C VAL A 78 30.21 -20.13 8.70
N LEU A 79 29.99 -20.53 7.44
CA LEU A 79 30.67 -21.66 6.85
C LEU A 79 32.17 -21.47 6.74
N LEU A 80 32.62 -20.25 6.38
CA LEU A 80 34.05 -19.93 6.31
C LEU A 80 34.72 -19.96 7.67
N LYS A 81 34.10 -19.33 8.68
CA LYS A 81 34.61 -19.32 10.06
C LYS A 81 34.61 -20.72 10.67
N SER A 82 33.58 -21.53 10.44
CA SER A 82 33.49 -22.91 10.91
C SER A 82 34.60 -23.82 10.31
N ARG A 83 34.91 -23.65 9.03
CA ARG A 83 36.02 -24.40 8.38
C ARG A 83 37.39 -24.03 8.90
N SER A 84 37.57 -22.81 9.37
CA SER A 84 38.86 -22.29 9.83
C SER A 84 39.20 -22.75 11.26
N ASP A 85 38.21 -23.13 12.08
CA ASP A 85 38.43 -23.63 13.44
C ASP A 85 37.71 -24.99 13.64
N PRO A 86 38.50 -26.10 13.82
CA PRO A 86 37.92 -27.42 14.06
C PRO A 86 37.00 -27.50 15.27
N LYS A 87 37.13 -26.60 16.24
CA LYS A 87 36.28 -26.56 17.44
C LYS A 87 34.88 -25.99 17.15
N LEU A 88 34.66 -25.44 15.97
CA LEU A 88 33.39 -24.89 15.50
C LEU A 88 32.70 -25.85 14.50
N ASN A 89 33.26 -27.02 14.24
CA ASN A 89 32.69 -28.01 13.31
C ASN A 89 31.54 -28.86 13.92
N ASP A 90 31.30 -28.76 15.22
CA ASP A 90 30.19 -29.43 15.87
C ASP A 90 28.97 -28.48 15.91
N PRO A 91 27.91 -28.75 15.09
CA PRO A 91 26.71 -27.93 15.04
C PRO A 91 25.92 -27.88 16.37
N ASP A 92 26.09 -28.87 17.23
CA ASP A 92 25.43 -28.95 18.53
C ASP A 92 26.20 -28.21 19.63
N SER A 93 27.42 -27.75 19.34
CA SER A 93 28.25 -27.04 20.30
C SER A 93 27.70 -25.64 20.57
N GLU A 94 27.76 -25.22 21.80
CA GLU A 94 27.38 -23.86 22.24
C GLU A 94 28.21 -22.77 21.51
N ARG A 95 29.46 -23.07 21.19
CA ARG A 95 30.34 -22.18 20.42
C ARG A 95 29.87 -21.98 19.00
N PHE A 96 29.39 -23.03 18.33
CA PHE A 96 28.83 -22.90 16.97
C PHE A 96 27.55 -22.07 16.99
N ARG A 97 26.67 -22.26 17.99
CA ARG A 97 25.47 -21.45 18.16
C ARG A 97 25.79 -19.96 18.32
N HIS A 98 26.76 -19.62 19.18
CA HIS A 98 27.23 -18.24 19.34
C HIS A 98 27.79 -17.67 18.04
N LEU A 99 28.62 -18.44 17.32
CA LEU A 99 29.14 -18.02 16.03
C LEU A 99 28.02 -17.68 15.04
N VAL A 100 26.98 -18.50 14.96
CA VAL A 100 25.82 -18.25 14.08
C VAL A 100 25.12 -16.98 14.51
N ILE A 101 24.74 -16.86 15.78
CA ILE A 101 24.03 -15.70 16.31
C ILE A 101 24.81 -14.42 16.05
N ASP A 102 26.07 -14.35 16.45
CA ASP A 102 26.90 -13.15 16.33
C ASP A 102 27.10 -12.76 14.86
N THR A 103 27.30 -13.76 13.97
CA THR A 103 27.49 -13.50 12.52
C THR A 103 26.21 -12.96 11.86
N PHE A 104 25.04 -13.49 12.23
CA PHE A 104 23.77 -13.00 11.71
C PHE A 104 23.42 -11.65 12.30
N GLU A 105 23.63 -11.43 13.59
CA GLU A 105 23.40 -10.16 14.26
C GLU A 105 24.25 -9.04 13.64
N GLU A 106 25.54 -9.29 13.38
CA GLU A 106 26.43 -8.35 12.72
C GLU A 106 25.93 -8.03 11.29
N ALA A 107 25.55 -9.06 10.52
CA ALA A 107 25.12 -8.89 9.13
C ALA A 107 23.79 -8.10 9.06
N TYR A 108 22.80 -8.43 9.89
CA TYR A 108 21.53 -7.73 9.88
C TYR A 108 21.61 -6.32 10.50
N SER A 109 22.43 -6.13 11.54
CA SER A 109 22.70 -4.81 12.09
C SER A 109 23.30 -3.88 11.03
N SER A 110 24.25 -4.38 10.26
CA SER A 110 24.82 -3.65 9.12
C SER A 110 23.77 -3.32 8.06
N LEU A 111 22.93 -4.29 7.69
CA LEU A 111 21.85 -4.06 6.73
C LEU A 111 20.90 -2.97 7.20
N PHE A 112 20.35 -3.11 8.41
CA PHE A 112 19.35 -2.19 8.95
C PHE A 112 19.87 -0.78 9.18
N SER A 113 21.19 -0.64 9.39
CA SER A 113 21.86 0.66 9.51
C SER A 113 22.20 1.28 8.15
N SER A 114 22.00 0.53 7.03
CA SER A 114 22.34 1.02 5.71
C SER A 114 21.28 1.99 5.18
N LYS A 115 21.73 3.00 4.44
CA LYS A 115 20.84 3.97 3.79
C LYS A 115 19.99 3.31 2.71
N GLU A 116 20.56 2.35 2.00
CA GLU A 116 19.90 1.62 0.92
C GLU A 116 18.71 0.82 1.42
N PHE A 117 18.86 0.16 2.58
CA PHE A 117 17.77 -0.57 3.20
C PHE A 117 16.69 0.38 3.74
N ALA A 118 17.07 1.48 4.36
CA ALA A 118 16.12 2.48 4.84
C ALA A 118 15.27 3.05 3.70
N VAL A 119 15.87 3.31 2.53
CA VAL A 119 15.13 3.74 1.33
C VAL A 119 14.17 2.65 0.86
N ALA A 120 14.64 1.40 0.71
CA ALA A 120 13.80 0.29 0.26
C ALA A 120 12.62 0.04 1.21
N TYR A 121 12.85 0.12 2.52
CA TYR A 121 11.79 -0.01 3.53
C TYR A 121 10.74 1.11 3.42
N ASN A 122 11.20 2.36 3.30
CA ASN A 122 10.31 3.52 3.16
C ASN A 122 9.46 3.46 1.87
N GLU A 123 10.04 2.98 0.77
CA GLU A 123 9.31 2.80 -0.49
C GLU A 123 8.20 1.75 -0.34
N VAL A 124 8.49 0.61 0.29
CA VAL A 124 7.48 -0.42 0.59
C VAL A 124 6.38 0.15 1.49
N TYR A 125 6.76 0.83 2.57
CA TYR A 125 5.80 1.43 3.51
C TYR A 125 4.89 2.46 2.83
N SER A 126 5.48 3.37 2.03
CA SER A 126 4.72 4.37 1.28
C SER A 126 3.70 3.71 0.34
N LYS A 127 4.11 2.67 -0.39
CA LYS A 127 3.21 1.97 -1.32
C LYS A 127 2.12 1.14 -0.62
N GLN A 128 2.38 0.65 0.58
CA GLN A 128 1.35 0.04 1.42
C GLN A 128 0.28 1.06 1.84
N LEU A 129 0.68 2.28 2.18
CA LEU A 129 -0.27 3.37 2.50
C LEU A 129 -1.09 3.75 1.27
N ASP A 130 -0.46 3.91 0.09
CA ASP A 130 -1.15 4.18 -1.16
C ASP A 130 -2.19 3.09 -1.47
N PHE A 131 -1.83 1.82 -1.26
CA PHE A 131 -2.73 0.68 -1.43
C PHE A 131 -3.95 0.76 -0.50
N VAL A 132 -3.72 0.99 0.79
CA VAL A 132 -4.82 1.12 1.77
C VAL A 132 -5.75 2.27 1.41
N ASN A 133 -5.19 3.42 1.02
CA ASN A 133 -5.98 4.59 0.61
C ASN A 133 -6.81 4.30 -0.65
N CYS A 134 -6.22 3.63 -1.63
CA CYS A 134 -6.93 3.24 -2.85
C CYS A 134 -8.06 2.26 -2.57
N ILE A 135 -7.83 1.24 -1.73
CA ILE A 135 -8.88 0.29 -1.31
C ILE A 135 -10.01 1.02 -0.57
N ASN A 136 -9.69 1.91 0.36
CA ASN A 136 -10.71 2.68 1.08
C ASN A 136 -11.58 3.51 0.13
N LYS A 137 -10.98 4.17 -0.86
CA LYS A 137 -11.70 4.93 -1.90
C LYS A 137 -12.66 4.03 -2.69
N ILE A 138 -12.21 2.84 -3.09
CA ILE A 138 -13.04 1.85 -3.80
C ILE A 138 -14.19 1.37 -2.92
N VAL A 139 -13.93 1.09 -1.64
CA VAL A 139 -14.95 0.67 -0.67
C VAL A 139 -15.99 1.77 -0.46
N GLU A 140 -15.57 3.01 -0.21
CA GLU A 140 -16.49 4.14 -0.05
C GLU A 140 -17.39 4.34 -1.27
N ARG A 141 -16.84 4.25 -2.47
CA ARG A 141 -17.62 4.31 -3.71
C ARG A 141 -18.66 3.19 -3.80
N ASN A 142 -18.28 1.96 -3.46
CA ASN A 142 -19.22 0.84 -3.46
C ASN A 142 -20.32 1.00 -2.41
N LEU A 143 -20.02 1.51 -1.23
CA LEU A 143 -21.01 1.81 -0.20
C LEU A 143 -22.00 2.88 -0.68
N ASN A 144 -21.50 3.95 -1.33
CA ASN A 144 -22.35 4.99 -1.90
C ASN A 144 -23.29 4.44 -2.99
N LEU A 145 -22.81 3.55 -3.86
CA LEU A 145 -23.66 2.88 -4.87
C LEU A 145 -24.78 2.04 -4.26
N LEU A 146 -24.56 1.50 -3.08
CA LEU A 146 -25.54 0.70 -2.33
C LEU A 146 -26.43 1.55 -1.41
N ASN A 147 -26.26 2.88 -1.38
CA ASN A 147 -26.90 3.79 -0.42
C ASN A 147 -26.63 3.38 1.05
N ILE A 148 -25.46 2.84 1.33
CA ILE A 148 -25.02 2.51 2.68
C ILE A 148 -24.16 3.67 3.19
N PRO A 149 -24.47 4.25 4.37
CA PRO A 149 -23.67 5.34 4.91
C PRO A 149 -22.20 4.97 5.04
N THR A 150 -21.34 5.83 4.54
CA THR A 150 -19.89 5.69 4.67
C THR A 150 -19.41 6.11 6.05
N ARG A 151 -18.19 5.73 6.42
CA ARG A 151 -17.56 6.19 7.65
C ARG A 151 -17.45 7.71 7.68
N THR A 152 -17.11 8.32 6.55
CA THR A 152 -16.99 9.78 6.42
C THR A 152 -18.31 10.48 6.74
N GLU A 153 -19.42 10.00 6.17
CA GLU A 153 -20.75 10.55 6.43
C GLU A 153 -21.19 10.34 7.90
N LEU A 154 -20.87 9.20 8.50
CA LEU A 154 -21.14 8.94 9.92
C LEU A 154 -20.32 9.87 10.81
N ASP A 155 -19.06 10.13 10.50
CA ASP A 155 -18.20 11.03 11.25
C ASP A 155 -18.70 12.48 11.16
N GLU A 156 -19.24 12.92 10.00
CA GLU A 156 -19.91 14.22 9.85
C GLU A 156 -21.17 14.33 10.72
N VAL A 157 -22.04 13.32 10.66
CA VAL A 157 -23.26 13.29 11.52
C VAL A 157 -22.90 13.31 13.00
N LEU A 158 -21.88 12.57 13.42
CA LEU A 158 -21.41 12.58 14.81
C LEU A 158 -20.88 13.96 15.24
N LYS A 159 -20.18 14.67 14.35
CA LYS A 159 -19.68 16.01 14.59
C LYS A 159 -20.86 16.99 14.77
N ASP A 160 -21.84 16.96 13.87
CA ASP A 160 -23.02 17.81 13.93
C ASP A 160 -23.81 17.55 15.22
N LEU A 161 -23.93 16.27 15.61
CA LEU A 161 -24.58 15.87 16.86
C LEU A 161 -23.86 16.41 18.10
N GLN A 162 -22.52 16.43 18.08
CA GLN A 162 -21.72 17.03 19.16
C GLN A 162 -21.91 18.55 19.23
N GLU A 163 -21.96 19.25 18.09
CA GLU A 163 -22.20 20.69 18.02
C GLU A 163 -23.62 21.04 18.52
N MET A 164 -24.61 20.29 18.10
CA MET A 164 -26.00 20.43 18.60
C MET A 164 -26.07 20.22 20.10
N LYS A 165 -25.45 19.18 20.63
CA LYS A 165 -25.37 18.90 22.07
C LYS A 165 -24.70 20.02 22.85
N LYS A 166 -23.64 20.63 22.30
CA LYS A 166 -22.98 21.78 22.91
C LYS A 166 -23.90 23.01 22.94
N THR A 167 -24.59 23.28 21.83
CA THR A 167 -25.55 24.40 21.71
C THR A 167 -26.70 24.24 22.67
N LEU A 168 -27.31 23.06 22.78
CA LEU A 168 -28.36 22.75 23.73
C LEU A 168 -27.90 22.95 25.18
N ARG A 169 -26.71 22.54 25.55
CA ARG A 169 -26.14 22.78 26.87
C ARG A 169 -25.98 24.28 27.17
N ASN A 170 -25.51 25.05 26.19
CA ASN A 170 -25.37 26.50 26.35
C ASN A 170 -26.72 27.19 26.54
N ILE A 171 -27.72 26.80 25.74
CA ILE A 171 -29.10 27.30 25.88
C ILE A 171 -29.68 26.94 27.26
N LYS A 172 -29.57 25.67 27.66
CA LYS A 172 -30.02 25.22 28.98
C LYS A 172 -29.39 26.03 30.10
N ASN A 173 -28.05 26.22 30.07
CA ASN A 173 -27.32 27.00 31.07
C ASN A 173 -27.74 28.49 31.07
N ALA A 174 -28.13 29.04 29.90
CA ALA A 174 -28.62 30.41 29.82
C ALA A 174 -30.02 30.55 30.45
N TYR A 175 -30.90 29.55 30.31
CA TYR A 175 -32.23 29.55 30.91
C TYR A 175 -32.21 29.22 32.41
N GLU A 176 -31.24 28.40 32.86
CA GLU A 176 -31.12 27.99 34.28
C GLU A 176 -30.36 29.01 35.15
N LYS A 177 -29.77 30.09 34.57
CA LYS A 177 -29.23 31.20 35.36
C LYS A 177 -30.38 32.10 35.80
N PRO A 178 -30.86 32.01 37.08
CA PRO A 178 -31.83 32.96 37.59
C PRO A 178 -31.18 34.35 37.63
N GLU A 179 -31.92 35.36 37.19
CA GLU A 179 -31.55 36.76 37.39
C GLU A 179 -31.32 36.96 38.88
N ARG A 180 -30.05 36.96 39.31
CA ARG A 180 -29.72 37.50 40.65
C ARG A 180 -29.81 39.00 40.54
N LYS A 181 -30.97 39.55 40.89
CA LYS A 181 -31.11 40.92 41.32
C LYS A 181 -30.76 41.01 42.78
#